data_791c0677d28de7057801b57d64e71bf1
#
_entry.id   791c0677d28de7057801b57d64e71bf1
#
_cell.length_a   1.000
_cell.length_b   1.000
_cell.length_c   1.000
_cell.angle_alpha   90.00
_cell.angle_beta   90.00
_cell.angle_gamma   90.00
#
_symmetry.space_group_name_H-M   'P 1'
#
loop_
_entity.id
_entity.type
_entity.pdbx_description
1 polymer ?
#
loop_
_entity_poly.entity_id
_entity_poly.type
_entity_poly.pdbx_seq_one_letter_code
_entity_poly.pdbx_strand_id
1 'polypeptide(L)'
;HKHPADSYGGMFRMDEEQVQLMKRRGGVGHDLSHIRPTGSPVLNSALTSTGIVPFMERYSNSTREVAQDGRRGALMLSLSIKHPDAERFIDAKVDTGKVTGANVSIKIDDEFMRAAIAGKKYHQQFPINSDNPRYEQDIDARKLWDKIIHNAWKSAEPGVLFWDTIIRESVPDCYADEGFVTVSTNPCGEIPLCPYDSCRLLALNLLSYVDNPFKKDAKFNFDKFRSHVAMAMRMMDDIIDLELEKVEQIIEKIAADPEDEDVRRVELELWKKILGMAQKGRRTGLGITAEGDMLAALGLVYGSE
;
A
#
# COMPACT_ATOMS: atom_id res chain seq x y z
N HIS A 1 -7.04 -8.33 -1.36
CA HIS A 1 -8.44 -8.69 -1.58
C HIS A 1 -8.76 -8.58 -3.07
N LYS A 2 -9.35 -9.63 -3.66
CA LYS A 2 -10.32 -9.42 -4.73
C LYS A 2 -11.36 -8.49 -4.13
N HIS A 3 -11.30 -7.22 -4.49
CA HIS A 3 -12.19 -6.11 -4.15
C HIS A 3 -13.12 -6.35 -2.94
N PRO A 4 -13.03 -5.56 -1.87
CA PRO A 4 -14.02 -5.65 -0.82
C PRO A 4 -15.40 -5.56 -1.48
N ALA A 5 -16.27 -6.47 -1.15
CA ALA A 5 -17.64 -6.37 -1.62
C ALA A 5 -18.18 -5.03 -1.14
N ASP A 6 -18.82 -4.27 -2.03
CA ASP A 6 -19.50 -3.01 -1.72
C ASP A 6 -20.74 -3.29 -0.86
N SER A 7 -20.50 -3.82 0.32
CA SER A 7 -21.51 -4.21 1.33
C SER A 7 -20.90 -4.12 2.73
N TYR A 8 -21.74 -3.93 3.73
CA TYR A 8 -21.29 -3.94 5.13
C TYR A 8 -20.54 -5.23 5.45
N GLY A 9 -21.01 -6.39 5.03
CA GLY A 9 -20.32 -7.66 5.26
C GLY A 9 -18.90 -7.67 4.70
N GLY A 10 -18.70 -7.16 3.48
CA GLY A 10 -17.36 -7.07 2.87
C GLY A 10 -16.46 -6.05 3.57
N MET A 11 -16.99 -4.88 3.91
CA MET A 11 -16.23 -3.81 4.55
C MET A 11 -15.85 -4.16 6.00
N PHE A 12 -16.74 -4.81 6.76
CA PHE A 12 -16.44 -5.27 8.12
C PHE A 12 -15.49 -6.47 8.11
N ARG A 13 -15.58 -7.33 7.10
CA ARG A 13 -14.60 -8.42 6.93
C ARG A 13 -13.19 -7.88 6.66
N MET A 14 -13.05 -6.81 5.88
CA MET A 14 -11.75 -6.13 5.72
C MET A 14 -11.20 -5.63 7.04
N ASP A 15 -12.03 -5.05 7.88
CA ASP A 15 -11.64 -4.58 9.20
C ASP A 15 -11.17 -5.73 10.09
N GLU A 16 -11.89 -6.83 10.10
CA GLU A 16 -11.51 -8.03 10.84
C GLU A 16 -10.17 -8.61 10.34
N GLU A 17 -9.99 -8.78 9.04
CA GLU A 17 -8.73 -9.26 8.46
C GLU A 17 -7.56 -8.31 8.78
N GLN A 18 -7.80 -6.98 8.79
CA GLN A 18 -6.82 -5.99 9.22
C GLN A 18 -6.37 -6.21 10.66
N VAL A 19 -7.32 -6.37 11.57
CA VAL A 19 -7.05 -6.61 13.00
C VAL A 19 -6.28 -7.91 13.20
N GLN A 20 -6.70 -8.99 12.53
CA GLN A 20 -6.05 -10.31 12.62
C GLN A 20 -4.59 -10.28 12.11
N LEU A 21 -4.29 -9.47 11.10
CA LEU A 21 -2.92 -9.28 10.64
C LEU A 21 -2.12 -8.37 11.58
N MET A 22 -2.71 -7.24 12.01
CA MET A 22 -2.03 -6.25 12.84
C MET A 22 -1.65 -6.79 14.22
N LYS A 23 -2.47 -7.67 14.83
CA LYS A 23 -2.11 -8.32 16.12
C LYS A 23 -0.82 -9.14 16.04
N ARG A 24 -0.40 -9.51 14.82
CA ARG A 24 0.87 -10.19 14.54
C ARG A 24 1.93 -9.27 13.93
N ARG A 25 1.81 -7.96 14.15
CA ARG A 25 2.74 -6.90 13.74
C ARG A 25 2.81 -6.63 12.23
N GLY A 26 1.86 -7.13 11.43
CA GLY A 26 1.76 -6.79 10.01
C GLY A 26 1.23 -5.37 9.80
N GLY A 27 1.73 -4.71 8.76
CA GLY A 27 1.12 -3.49 8.20
C GLY A 27 0.12 -3.87 7.10
N VAL A 28 -0.84 -2.99 6.82
CA VAL A 28 -1.92 -3.26 5.86
C VAL A 28 -2.11 -2.08 4.90
N GLY A 29 -2.49 -2.37 3.67
CA GLY A 29 -2.93 -1.37 2.71
C GLY A 29 -4.29 -1.75 2.11
N HIS A 30 -5.24 -0.82 2.13
CA HIS A 30 -6.55 -0.98 1.54
C HIS A 30 -6.78 -0.02 0.37
N ASP A 31 -7.38 -0.52 -0.70
CA ASP A 31 -7.97 0.29 -1.75
C ASP A 31 -9.47 0.45 -1.51
N LEU A 32 -9.94 1.67 -1.34
CA LEU A 32 -11.33 2.00 -1.05
C LEU A 32 -12.16 2.25 -2.32
N SER A 33 -11.57 2.16 -3.50
CA SER A 33 -12.20 2.52 -4.78
C SER A 33 -13.43 1.66 -5.14
N HIS A 34 -13.67 0.60 -4.38
CA HIS A 34 -14.82 -0.30 -4.59
C HIS A 34 -16.02 0.01 -3.70
N ILE A 35 -15.87 0.93 -2.75
CA ILE A 35 -16.97 1.38 -1.89
C ILE A 35 -17.76 2.43 -2.65
N ARG A 36 -19.08 2.28 -2.74
CA ARG A 36 -19.94 3.24 -3.45
C ARG A 36 -19.83 4.64 -2.87
N PRO A 37 -19.95 5.69 -3.71
CA PRO A 37 -19.82 7.07 -3.25
C PRO A 37 -20.98 7.51 -2.37
N THR A 38 -20.77 8.60 -1.66
CA THR A 38 -21.77 9.31 -0.85
C THR A 38 -23.01 9.63 -1.68
N GLY A 39 -24.19 9.40 -1.11
CA GLY A 39 -25.47 9.69 -1.75
C GLY A 39 -25.95 8.62 -2.75
N SER A 40 -25.15 7.61 -3.05
CA SER A 40 -25.60 6.51 -3.91
C SER A 40 -26.78 5.77 -3.27
N PRO A 41 -27.79 5.36 -4.04
CA PRO A 41 -28.95 4.65 -3.52
C PRO A 41 -28.56 3.27 -2.95
N VAL A 42 -29.17 2.91 -1.83
CA VAL A 42 -29.04 1.60 -1.20
C VAL A 42 -30.41 1.00 -0.92
N LEU A 43 -30.51 -0.33 -1.00
CA LEU A 43 -31.76 -1.08 -0.80
C LEU A 43 -31.98 -1.47 0.68
N ASN A 44 -31.63 -0.57 1.61
CA ASN A 44 -31.85 -0.77 3.03
C ASN A 44 -32.49 0.49 3.66
N SER A 45 -32.70 0.48 4.98
CA SER A 45 -33.33 1.58 5.73
C SER A 45 -32.60 2.93 5.65
N ALA A 46 -31.31 2.95 5.26
CA ALA A 46 -30.54 4.17 5.10
C ALA A 46 -30.89 4.92 3.80
N LEU A 47 -31.47 4.25 2.79
CA LEU A 47 -31.84 4.75 1.48
C LEU A 47 -30.66 5.29 0.64
N THR A 48 -29.65 5.89 1.28
CA THR A 48 -28.45 6.44 0.64
C THR A 48 -27.18 6.02 1.36
N SER A 49 -26.08 5.91 0.61
CA SER A 49 -24.75 5.60 1.13
C SER A 49 -24.12 6.81 1.83
N THR A 50 -23.38 6.56 2.90
CA THR A 50 -22.51 7.54 3.58
C THR A 50 -21.15 7.72 2.88
N GLY A 51 -20.83 6.90 1.87
CA GLY A 51 -19.58 6.96 1.13
C GLY A 51 -18.39 6.37 1.89
N ILE A 52 -17.18 6.80 1.51
CA ILE A 52 -15.92 6.20 1.98
C ILE A 52 -15.46 6.70 3.35
N VAL A 53 -15.75 7.95 3.73
CA VAL A 53 -15.15 8.60 4.91
C VAL A 53 -15.43 7.84 6.21
N PRO A 54 -16.65 7.36 6.52
CA PRO A 54 -16.90 6.58 7.74
C PRO A 54 -16.07 5.30 7.81
N PHE A 55 -15.77 4.66 6.68
CA PHE A 55 -14.91 3.47 6.65
C PHE A 55 -13.43 3.82 6.82
N MET A 56 -12.98 4.97 6.32
CA MET A 56 -11.65 5.49 6.63
C MET A 56 -11.46 5.67 8.15
N GLU A 57 -12.44 6.30 8.81
CA GLU A 57 -12.42 6.49 10.26
C GLU A 57 -12.44 5.15 11.01
N ARG A 58 -13.27 4.20 10.57
CA ARG A 58 -13.35 2.86 11.15
C ARG A 58 -12.01 2.14 11.10
N TYR A 59 -11.42 1.98 9.91
CA TYR A 59 -10.13 1.29 9.75
C TYR A 59 -8.99 1.99 10.49
N SER A 60 -9.02 3.32 10.51
CA SER A 60 -8.10 4.12 11.31
C SER A 60 -8.25 3.85 12.82
N ASN A 61 -9.47 3.73 13.33
CA ASN A 61 -9.73 3.42 14.74
C ASN A 61 -9.23 2.02 15.08
N SER A 62 -9.57 1.00 14.29
CA SER A 62 -9.09 -0.37 14.50
C SER A 62 -7.57 -0.45 14.53
N THR A 63 -6.87 0.33 13.68
CA THR A 63 -5.41 0.41 13.70
C THR A 63 -4.86 0.93 15.02
N ARG A 64 -5.54 1.87 15.66
CA ARG A 64 -5.12 2.42 16.97
C ARG A 64 -5.46 1.52 18.14
N GLU A 65 -6.52 0.72 18.02
CA GLU A 65 -7.01 -0.17 19.07
C GLU A 65 -6.17 -1.44 19.20
N VAL A 66 -5.59 -1.93 18.07
CA VAL A 66 -4.80 -3.15 18.09
C VAL A 66 -3.46 -2.93 18.78
N ALA A 67 -3.28 -3.56 19.92
CA ALA A 67 -2.04 -3.51 20.68
C ALA A 67 -0.92 -4.32 20.02
N GLN A 68 0.26 -3.72 19.90
CA GLN A 68 1.47 -4.34 19.34
C GLN A 68 2.69 -4.19 20.28
N ASP A 69 2.49 -4.39 21.58
CA ASP A 69 3.54 -4.25 22.60
C ASP A 69 4.22 -2.86 22.56
N GLY A 70 3.41 -1.80 22.76
CA GLY A 70 3.84 -0.41 22.75
C GLY A 70 4.02 0.21 21.35
N ARG A 71 3.84 -0.58 20.29
CA ARG A 71 3.89 -0.12 18.89
C ARG A 71 2.46 0.03 18.32
N ARG A 72 2.23 1.05 17.51
CA ARG A 72 0.96 1.21 16.77
C ARG A 72 0.94 0.33 15.53
N GLY A 73 -0.26 -0.09 15.11
CA GLY A 73 -0.50 -0.65 13.79
C GLY A 73 -0.14 0.36 12.70
N ALA A 74 0.05 -0.11 11.48
CA ALA A 74 0.36 0.72 10.32
C ALA A 74 -0.62 0.41 9.18
N LEU A 75 -1.27 1.45 8.65
CA LEU A 75 -2.31 1.35 7.63
C LEU A 75 -2.09 2.38 6.52
N MET A 76 -2.24 1.92 5.26
CA MET A 76 -2.42 2.76 4.09
C MET A 76 -3.87 2.66 3.62
N LEU A 77 -4.51 3.80 3.40
CA LEU A 77 -5.78 3.90 2.69
C LEU A 77 -5.54 4.59 1.34
N SER A 78 -5.93 3.96 0.27
CA SER A 78 -5.81 4.54 -1.07
C SER A 78 -7.16 4.60 -1.77
N LEU A 79 -7.31 5.57 -2.68
CA LEU A 79 -8.50 5.77 -3.49
C LEU A 79 -8.09 6.23 -4.90
N SER A 80 -8.78 5.71 -5.93
CA SER A 80 -8.62 6.21 -7.30
C SER A 80 -9.16 7.62 -7.43
N ILE A 81 -8.45 8.50 -8.13
CA ILE A 81 -8.92 9.85 -8.49
C ILE A 81 -10.19 9.81 -9.34
N LYS A 82 -10.46 8.68 -10.02
CA LYS A 82 -11.66 8.44 -10.81
C LYS A 82 -12.93 8.24 -9.96
N HIS A 83 -12.75 8.00 -8.67
CA HIS A 83 -13.87 7.79 -7.75
C HIS A 83 -14.58 9.12 -7.40
N PRO A 84 -15.93 9.18 -7.40
CA PRO A 84 -16.67 10.41 -7.13
C PRO A 84 -16.43 11.04 -5.74
N ASP A 85 -16.06 10.25 -4.73
CA ASP A 85 -15.70 10.76 -3.41
C ASP A 85 -14.20 11.15 -3.29
N ALA A 86 -13.45 11.28 -4.40
CA ALA A 86 -12.02 11.60 -4.36
C ALA A 86 -11.74 12.93 -3.63
N GLU A 87 -12.55 13.94 -3.82
CA GLU A 87 -12.40 15.22 -3.13
C GLU A 87 -12.60 15.07 -1.61
N ARG A 88 -13.60 14.28 -1.17
CA ARG A 88 -13.83 13.98 0.26
C ARG A 88 -12.68 13.19 0.89
N PHE A 89 -12.09 12.28 0.12
CA PHE A 89 -10.91 11.53 0.53
C PHE A 89 -9.70 12.44 0.74
N ILE A 90 -9.44 13.36 -0.20
CA ILE A 90 -8.35 14.33 -0.15
C ILE A 90 -8.48 15.25 1.07
N ASP A 91 -9.71 15.61 1.43
CA ASP A 91 -10.01 16.47 2.58
C ASP A 91 -10.08 15.74 3.93
N ALA A 92 -10.11 14.41 3.94
CA ALA A 92 -10.43 13.62 5.14
C ALA A 92 -9.47 13.83 6.33
N LYS A 93 -8.21 14.24 6.08
CA LYS A 93 -7.20 14.51 7.12
C LYS A 93 -6.87 16.00 7.32
N VAL A 94 -7.53 16.89 6.63
CA VAL A 94 -7.38 18.33 6.86
C VAL A 94 -7.83 18.72 8.27
N ASP A 95 -8.84 18.04 8.78
CA ASP A 95 -9.20 18.05 10.20
C ASP A 95 -8.27 17.08 10.96
N THR A 96 -7.33 17.61 11.71
CA THR A 96 -6.27 16.86 12.40
C THR A 96 -6.76 15.85 13.45
N GLY A 97 -8.05 15.87 13.79
CA GLY A 97 -8.68 14.91 14.70
C GLY A 97 -9.14 13.61 14.05
N LYS A 98 -9.19 13.54 12.71
CA LYS A 98 -9.77 12.42 11.96
C LYS A 98 -8.71 11.56 11.27
N VAL A 99 -9.03 10.28 11.08
CA VAL A 99 -8.20 9.29 10.34
C VAL A 99 -6.73 9.27 10.79
N THR A 100 -6.49 9.45 12.09
CA THR A 100 -5.14 9.58 12.66
C THR A 100 -4.33 8.29 12.71
N GLY A 101 -4.96 7.15 12.49
CA GLY A 101 -4.33 5.82 12.49
C GLY A 101 -3.96 5.29 11.09
N ALA A 102 -4.12 6.10 10.05
CA ALA A 102 -3.84 5.68 8.68
C ALA A 102 -3.08 6.76 7.91
N ASN A 103 -2.18 6.34 7.03
CA ASN A 103 -1.68 7.15 5.92
C ASN A 103 -2.71 7.13 4.79
N VAL A 104 -2.87 8.21 4.07
CA VAL A 104 -3.79 8.30 2.93
C VAL A 104 -3.06 8.71 1.67
N SER A 105 -3.35 8.03 0.55
CA SER A 105 -2.74 8.33 -0.75
C SER A 105 -3.77 8.24 -1.87
N ILE A 106 -3.80 9.26 -2.72
CA ILE A 106 -4.65 9.28 -3.90
C ILE A 106 -3.93 8.64 -5.09
N LYS A 107 -4.62 7.72 -5.77
CA LYS A 107 -4.14 7.08 -6.99
C LYS A 107 -4.50 7.96 -8.19
N ILE A 108 -3.52 8.51 -8.84
CA ILE A 108 -3.67 9.41 -9.98
C ILE A 108 -3.34 8.67 -11.26
N ASP A 109 -4.24 8.72 -12.24
CA ASP A 109 -4.03 8.21 -13.58
C ASP A 109 -3.46 9.28 -14.54
N ASP A 110 -2.92 8.81 -15.65
CA ASP A 110 -2.32 9.68 -16.68
C ASP A 110 -3.36 10.61 -17.31
N GLU A 111 -4.62 10.18 -17.41
CA GLU A 111 -5.72 10.98 -17.96
C GLU A 111 -6.01 12.21 -17.08
N PHE A 112 -6.08 12.01 -15.76
CA PHE A 112 -6.25 13.11 -14.82
C PHE A 112 -5.09 14.11 -14.90
N MET A 113 -3.85 13.63 -14.95
CA MET A 113 -2.68 14.52 -15.04
C MET A 113 -2.70 15.34 -16.33
N ARG A 114 -3.02 14.71 -17.48
CA ARG A 114 -3.19 15.45 -18.73
C ARG A 114 -4.30 16.48 -18.68
N ALA A 115 -5.44 16.15 -18.06
CA ALA A 115 -6.55 17.07 -17.88
C ALA A 115 -6.18 18.25 -16.96
N ALA A 116 -5.49 17.98 -15.85
CA ALA A 116 -5.05 19.01 -14.90
C ALA A 116 -4.04 19.98 -15.54
N ILE A 117 -3.06 19.47 -16.29
CA ILE A 117 -2.09 20.31 -17.03
C ILE A 117 -2.80 21.20 -18.07
N ALA A 118 -3.75 20.62 -18.80
CA ALA A 118 -4.50 21.32 -19.86
C ALA A 118 -5.65 22.22 -19.35
N GLY A 119 -5.93 22.24 -18.02
CA GLY A 119 -7.05 22.99 -17.45
C GLY A 119 -8.42 22.50 -17.93
N LYS A 120 -8.56 21.19 -18.14
CA LYS A 120 -9.78 20.56 -18.63
C LYS A 120 -10.56 19.89 -17.51
N LYS A 121 -11.80 19.51 -17.84
CA LYS A 121 -12.60 18.63 -16.99
C LYS A 121 -12.03 17.20 -17.02
N TYR A 122 -12.23 16.49 -15.91
CA TYR A 122 -11.95 15.08 -15.77
C TYR A 122 -13.22 14.35 -15.34
N HIS A 123 -13.45 13.17 -15.94
CA HIS A 123 -14.63 12.37 -15.71
C HIS A 123 -14.41 11.40 -14.57
N GLN A 124 -15.24 11.47 -13.53
CA GLN A 124 -15.30 10.54 -12.41
C GLN A 124 -16.51 9.64 -12.52
N GLN A 125 -16.36 8.38 -12.14
CA GLN A 125 -17.44 7.41 -12.24
C GLN A 125 -17.38 6.33 -11.16
N PHE A 126 -18.50 5.68 -10.92
CA PHE A 126 -18.59 4.49 -10.08
C PHE A 126 -19.56 3.43 -10.67
N PRO A 127 -19.18 2.13 -10.74
CA PRO A 127 -17.84 1.61 -10.44
C PRO A 127 -16.75 2.20 -11.36
N ILE A 128 -15.54 2.38 -10.82
CA ILE A 128 -14.46 3.13 -11.52
C ILE A 128 -14.01 2.47 -12.84
N ASN A 129 -14.16 1.16 -12.97
CA ASN A 129 -13.75 0.37 -14.15
C ASN A 129 -14.96 -0.17 -14.94
N SER A 130 -16.13 0.45 -14.83
CA SER A 130 -17.35 -0.01 -15.49
C SER A 130 -17.59 0.72 -16.81
N ASP A 131 -17.92 -0.01 -17.86
CA ASP A 131 -18.40 0.57 -19.12
C ASP A 131 -19.84 1.10 -19.02
N ASN A 132 -20.54 0.76 -17.93
CA ASN A 132 -21.88 1.24 -17.62
C ASN A 132 -21.96 1.68 -16.16
N PRO A 133 -21.36 2.81 -15.80
CA PRO A 133 -21.33 3.31 -14.45
C PRO A 133 -22.71 3.71 -13.93
N ARG A 134 -22.92 3.59 -12.63
CA ARG A 134 -24.19 3.96 -11.97
C ARG A 134 -24.18 5.40 -11.47
N TYR A 135 -23.01 5.99 -11.38
CA TYR A 135 -22.79 7.35 -10.93
C TYR A 135 -21.66 7.97 -11.76
N GLU A 136 -21.87 9.18 -12.24
CA GLU A 136 -20.91 9.90 -13.08
C GLU A 136 -20.94 11.38 -12.72
N GLN A 137 -19.79 12.02 -12.77
CA GLN A 137 -19.66 13.47 -12.66
C GLN A 137 -18.40 13.98 -13.35
N ASP A 138 -18.46 15.22 -13.83
CA ASP A 138 -17.30 15.93 -14.34
C ASP A 138 -16.79 16.93 -13.32
N ILE A 139 -15.49 16.92 -13.08
CA ILE A 139 -14.82 17.84 -12.18
C ILE A 139 -13.78 18.70 -12.91
N ASP A 140 -13.40 19.82 -12.33
CA ASP A 140 -12.26 20.61 -12.77
C ASP A 140 -10.97 19.96 -12.27
N ALA A 141 -10.23 19.32 -13.19
CA ALA A 141 -9.02 18.57 -12.85
C ALA A 141 -7.94 19.47 -12.24
N ARG A 142 -7.77 20.70 -12.72
CA ARG A 142 -6.77 21.63 -12.22
C ARG A 142 -7.07 22.06 -10.78
N LYS A 143 -8.32 22.40 -10.49
CA LYS A 143 -8.73 22.78 -9.12
C LYS A 143 -8.52 21.63 -8.14
N LEU A 144 -8.84 20.38 -8.53
CA LEU A 144 -8.64 19.24 -7.67
C LEU A 144 -7.14 18.95 -7.46
N TRP A 145 -6.30 19.11 -8.49
CA TRP A 145 -4.85 19.00 -8.37
C TRP A 145 -4.26 20.05 -7.42
N ASP A 146 -4.66 21.31 -7.58
CA ASP A 146 -4.21 22.40 -6.70
C ASP A 146 -4.64 22.16 -5.23
N LYS A 147 -5.81 21.55 -5.01
CA LYS A 147 -6.29 21.14 -3.68
C LYS A 147 -5.40 20.02 -3.09
N ILE A 148 -5.04 19.01 -3.88
CA ILE A 148 -4.11 17.94 -3.44
C ILE A 148 -2.79 18.54 -2.98
N ILE A 149 -2.20 19.43 -3.79
CA ILE A 149 -0.93 20.10 -3.46
C ILE A 149 -1.07 20.93 -2.19
N HIS A 150 -2.15 21.70 -2.07
CA HIS A 150 -2.40 22.56 -0.89
C HIS A 150 -2.52 21.73 0.38
N ASN A 151 -3.29 20.62 0.35
CA ASN A 151 -3.48 19.75 1.50
C ASN A 151 -2.17 19.03 1.89
N ALA A 152 -1.42 18.53 0.90
CA ALA A 152 -0.12 17.93 1.13
C ALA A 152 0.89 18.91 1.74
N TRP A 153 0.91 20.17 1.28
CA TRP A 153 1.72 21.22 1.89
C TRP A 153 1.32 21.51 3.34
N LYS A 154 0.01 21.56 3.62
CA LYS A 154 -0.53 21.92 4.94
C LYS A 154 -0.38 20.81 5.98
N SER A 155 -0.59 19.56 5.59
CA SER A 155 -0.72 18.41 6.51
C SER A 155 0.17 17.21 6.15
N ALA A 156 1.04 17.32 5.16
CA ALA A 156 1.86 16.25 4.57
C ALA A 156 1.05 15.11 3.93
N GLU A 157 -0.27 15.27 3.78
CA GLU A 157 -1.17 14.28 3.17
C GLU A 157 -2.29 14.98 2.36
N PRO A 158 -2.83 14.32 1.33
CA PRO A 158 -2.55 12.94 0.91
C PRO A 158 -1.19 12.78 0.23
N GLY A 159 -0.66 11.56 0.26
CA GLY A 159 0.38 11.14 -0.67
C GLY A 159 -0.20 10.99 -2.09
N VAL A 160 0.66 10.96 -3.09
CA VAL A 160 0.30 10.77 -4.50
C VAL A 160 0.92 9.47 -5.02
N LEU A 161 0.10 8.60 -5.60
CA LEU A 161 0.52 7.40 -6.29
C LEU A 161 0.20 7.57 -7.79
N PHE A 162 1.22 7.69 -8.63
CA PHE A 162 1.06 7.73 -10.09
C PHE A 162 0.73 6.34 -10.58
N TRP A 163 -0.57 6.01 -10.57
CA TRP A 163 -1.04 4.65 -10.61
C TRP A 163 -0.75 3.95 -11.93
N ASP A 164 -0.92 4.62 -13.06
CA ASP A 164 -0.61 4.04 -14.36
C ASP A 164 0.89 3.77 -14.52
N THR A 165 1.75 4.64 -13.97
CA THR A 165 3.19 4.41 -13.93
C THR A 165 3.52 3.21 -13.05
N ILE A 166 2.90 3.10 -11.88
CA ILE A 166 3.08 1.95 -10.97
C ILE A 166 2.75 0.65 -11.70
N ILE A 167 1.59 0.58 -12.36
CA ILE A 167 1.16 -0.64 -13.06
C ILE A 167 2.10 -0.98 -14.23
N ARG A 168 2.58 0.01 -14.98
CA ARG A 168 3.51 -0.21 -16.10
C ARG A 168 4.88 -0.71 -15.66
N GLU A 169 5.39 -0.19 -14.53
CA GLU A 169 6.78 -0.40 -14.09
C GLU A 169 6.89 -1.44 -12.96
N SER A 170 5.78 -1.80 -12.33
CA SER A 170 5.77 -2.79 -11.25
C SER A 170 6.06 -4.20 -11.76
N VAL A 171 7.10 -4.82 -11.20
CA VAL A 171 7.51 -6.18 -11.59
C VAL A 171 6.39 -7.21 -11.44
N PRO A 172 5.56 -7.23 -10.36
CA PRO A 172 4.47 -8.20 -10.24
C PRO A 172 3.44 -8.11 -11.38
N ASP A 173 3.14 -6.91 -11.86
CA ASP A 173 2.06 -6.71 -12.84
C ASP A 173 2.38 -7.28 -14.23
N CYS A 174 3.65 -7.57 -14.56
CA CYS A 174 3.99 -8.32 -15.77
C CYS A 174 3.50 -9.78 -15.71
N TYR A 175 3.12 -10.27 -14.53
CA TYR A 175 2.51 -11.59 -14.29
C TYR A 175 1.02 -11.49 -13.95
N ALA A 176 0.32 -10.47 -14.45
CA ALA A 176 -1.11 -10.26 -14.19
C ALA A 176 -1.97 -11.48 -14.56
N ASP A 177 -1.65 -12.16 -15.65
CA ASP A 177 -2.32 -13.38 -16.10
C ASP A 177 -2.17 -14.55 -15.12
N GLU A 178 -1.12 -14.51 -14.28
CA GLU A 178 -0.86 -15.45 -13.20
C GLU A 178 -1.51 -15.01 -11.86
N GLY A 179 -2.23 -13.89 -11.87
CA GLY A 179 -2.94 -13.35 -10.71
C GLY A 179 -2.16 -12.34 -9.87
N PHE A 180 -1.00 -11.86 -10.35
CA PHE A 180 -0.22 -10.82 -9.67
C PHE A 180 -0.66 -9.43 -10.16
N VAL A 181 -1.78 -8.96 -9.64
CA VAL A 181 -2.34 -7.63 -9.95
C VAL A 181 -2.19 -6.73 -8.73
N THR A 182 -1.46 -5.64 -8.88
CA THR A 182 -1.28 -4.64 -7.81
C THR A 182 -2.60 -3.95 -7.49
N VAL A 183 -2.95 -3.89 -6.21
CA VAL A 183 -4.22 -3.27 -5.75
C VAL A 183 -4.01 -2.10 -4.79
N SER A 184 -2.93 -2.11 -4.01
CA SER A 184 -2.61 -1.06 -3.05
C SER A 184 -1.10 -1.07 -2.79
N THR A 185 -0.67 -0.38 -1.74
CA THR A 185 0.73 -0.35 -1.30
C THR A 185 0.83 -0.80 0.17
N ASN A 186 2.07 -1.01 0.63
CA ASN A 186 2.35 -1.08 2.06
C ASN A 186 2.03 0.28 2.75
N PRO A 187 2.05 0.35 4.10
CA PRO A 187 1.67 1.58 4.81
C PRO A 187 2.45 2.84 4.47
N CYS A 188 3.72 2.73 4.07
CA CYS A 188 4.55 3.87 3.70
C CYS A 188 4.41 4.28 2.21
N GLY A 189 3.81 3.44 1.37
CA GLY A 189 3.48 3.76 -0.02
C GLY A 189 4.57 3.42 -1.05
N GLU A 190 5.74 2.94 -0.63
CA GLU A 190 6.87 2.69 -1.52
C GLU A 190 6.82 1.34 -2.24
N ILE A 191 5.98 0.40 -1.78
CA ILE A 191 5.91 -0.95 -2.35
C ILE A 191 4.49 -1.24 -2.85
N PRO A 192 4.26 -1.27 -4.17
CA PRO A 192 3.01 -1.75 -4.74
C PRO A 192 2.83 -3.24 -4.46
N LEU A 193 1.66 -3.65 -4.01
CA LEU A 193 1.38 -5.00 -3.54
C LEU A 193 0.11 -5.58 -4.18
N CYS A 194 0.20 -6.87 -4.50
CA CYS A 194 -0.96 -7.70 -4.84
C CYS A 194 -1.77 -8.06 -3.58
N PRO A 195 -3.01 -8.58 -3.71
CA PRO A 195 -3.76 -9.04 -2.56
C PRO A 195 -3.02 -10.11 -1.76
N TYR A 196 -2.98 -9.96 -0.43
CA TYR A 196 -2.33 -10.88 0.52
C TYR A 196 -0.80 -11.02 0.34
N ASP A 197 -0.20 -10.13 -0.44
CA ASP A 197 1.24 -10.07 -0.68
C ASP A 197 1.94 -9.25 0.40
N SER A 198 3.25 -9.47 0.54
CA SER A 198 4.12 -8.71 1.43
C SER A 198 5.53 -8.63 0.82
N CYS A 199 6.32 -7.65 1.24
CA CYS A 199 7.69 -7.51 0.80
C CYS A 199 8.65 -7.65 2.00
N ARG A 200 9.74 -8.40 1.81
CA ARG A 200 10.85 -8.56 2.76
C ARG A 200 11.97 -7.68 2.28
N LEU A 201 12.53 -6.87 3.16
CA LEU A 201 13.54 -5.89 2.82
C LEU A 201 14.89 -6.23 3.44
N LEU A 202 15.94 -6.12 2.62
CA LEU A 202 17.34 -6.13 3.04
C LEU A 202 18.06 -4.99 2.31
N ALA A 203 18.91 -4.23 3.01
CA ALA A 203 19.66 -3.16 2.41
C ALA A 203 21.16 -3.36 2.60
N LEU A 204 21.93 -3.23 1.52
CA LEU A 204 23.38 -3.22 1.55
C LEU A 204 23.91 -1.80 1.81
N ASN A 205 24.81 -1.67 2.76
CA ASN A 205 25.46 -0.39 3.07
C ASN A 205 26.58 -0.12 2.05
N LEU A 206 26.37 0.83 1.15
CA LEU A 206 27.30 1.15 0.06
C LEU A 206 28.65 1.66 0.54
N LEU A 207 28.73 2.39 1.67
CA LEU A 207 29.99 2.84 2.22
C LEU A 207 30.96 1.67 2.51
N SER A 208 30.44 0.49 2.87
CA SER A 208 31.25 -0.70 3.15
C SER A 208 32.00 -1.26 1.94
N TYR A 209 31.71 -0.74 0.75
CA TYR A 209 32.35 -1.14 -0.51
C TYR A 209 33.31 -0.10 -1.06
N VAL A 210 33.61 0.97 -0.30
CA VAL A 210 34.63 1.94 -0.68
C VAL A 210 35.97 1.53 -0.10
N ASP A 211 36.90 1.20 -0.98
CA ASP A 211 38.31 1.00 -0.61
C ASP A 211 38.97 2.37 -0.39
N ASN A 212 39.79 2.53 0.64
CA ASN A 212 40.46 3.77 1.03
C ASN A 212 39.52 4.97 1.15
N PRO A 213 38.42 4.89 1.94
CA PRO A 213 37.41 5.95 2.02
C PRO A 213 38.03 7.28 2.46
N PHE A 214 37.56 8.39 1.89
CA PHE A 214 38.01 9.79 2.15
C PHE A 214 39.47 10.07 1.76
N LYS A 215 40.11 9.25 0.92
CA LYS A 215 41.44 9.45 0.38
C LYS A 215 41.40 9.71 -1.13
N LYS A 216 42.52 10.22 -1.68
CA LYS A 216 42.63 10.54 -3.12
C LYS A 216 42.49 9.31 -4.02
N ASP A 217 42.79 8.13 -3.52
CA ASP A 217 42.72 6.87 -4.20
C ASP A 217 41.47 6.07 -3.79
N ALA A 218 40.47 6.73 -3.21
CA ALA A 218 39.18 6.11 -2.89
C ALA A 218 38.53 5.55 -4.16
N LYS A 219 38.06 4.32 -4.11
CA LYS A 219 37.35 3.68 -5.22
C LYS A 219 36.29 2.70 -4.73
N PHE A 220 35.21 2.56 -5.51
CA PHE A 220 34.16 1.58 -5.20
C PHE A 220 34.59 0.18 -5.65
N ASN A 221 34.48 -0.80 -4.77
CA ASN A 221 34.85 -2.19 -5.01
C ASN A 221 33.66 -2.96 -5.59
N PHE A 222 33.49 -2.89 -6.90
CA PHE A 222 32.39 -3.55 -7.61
C PHE A 222 32.41 -5.08 -7.49
N ASP A 223 33.57 -5.71 -7.41
CA ASP A 223 33.65 -7.18 -7.30
C ASP A 223 33.17 -7.67 -5.95
N LYS A 224 33.58 -7.00 -4.87
CA LYS A 224 33.06 -7.26 -3.52
C LYS A 224 31.56 -7.01 -3.45
N PHE A 225 31.08 -5.89 -4.01
CA PHE A 225 29.66 -5.55 -4.06
C PHE A 225 28.86 -6.61 -4.80
N ARG A 226 29.26 -6.99 -6.01
CA ARG A 226 28.60 -8.02 -6.82
C ARG A 226 28.50 -9.36 -6.09
N SER A 227 29.57 -9.78 -5.43
CA SER A 227 29.59 -11.02 -4.64
C SER A 227 28.61 -10.95 -3.46
N HIS A 228 28.56 -9.82 -2.76
CA HIS A 228 27.64 -9.64 -1.62
C HIS A 228 26.18 -9.50 -2.07
N VAL A 229 25.90 -8.88 -3.21
CA VAL A 229 24.54 -8.84 -3.79
C VAL A 229 24.02 -10.26 -4.04
N ALA A 230 24.83 -11.14 -4.64
CA ALA A 230 24.42 -12.51 -4.89
C ALA A 230 24.16 -13.29 -3.58
N MET A 231 25.00 -13.10 -2.57
CA MET A 231 24.81 -13.70 -1.24
C MET A 231 23.57 -13.15 -0.54
N ALA A 232 23.38 -11.82 -0.56
CA ALA A 232 22.22 -11.17 0.05
C ALA A 232 20.91 -11.65 -0.58
N MET A 233 20.87 -11.80 -1.91
CA MET A 233 19.69 -12.32 -2.60
C MET A 233 19.37 -13.76 -2.20
N ARG A 234 20.39 -14.61 -2.03
CA ARG A 234 20.22 -15.96 -1.51
C ARG A 234 19.66 -15.95 -0.08
N MET A 235 20.21 -15.10 0.78
CA MET A 235 19.70 -14.95 2.16
C MET A 235 18.25 -14.48 2.20
N MET A 236 17.84 -13.59 1.27
CA MET A 236 16.46 -13.14 1.16
C MET A 236 15.51 -14.28 0.80
N ASP A 237 15.92 -15.18 -0.06
CA ASP A 237 15.12 -16.36 -0.43
C ASP A 237 15.01 -17.34 0.74
N ASP A 238 16.10 -17.57 1.49
CA ASP A 238 16.09 -18.39 2.71
C ASP A 238 15.18 -17.79 3.80
N ILE A 239 15.10 -16.45 3.93
CA ILE A 239 14.18 -15.76 4.84
C ILE A 239 12.71 -16.05 4.49
N ILE A 240 12.40 -16.18 3.20
CA ILE A 240 11.03 -16.55 2.78
C ILE A 240 10.69 -17.97 3.27
N ASP A 241 11.60 -18.92 3.16
CA ASP A 241 11.37 -20.29 3.67
C ASP A 241 11.08 -20.29 5.18
N LEU A 242 11.87 -19.55 5.96
CA LEU A 242 11.63 -19.37 7.41
C LEU A 242 10.28 -18.71 7.70
N GLU A 243 9.86 -17.74 6.87
CA GLU A 243 8.54 -17.11 7.01
C GLU A 243 7.42 -18.09 6.69
N LEU A 244 7.55 -18.91 5.64
CA LEU A 244 6.55 -19.93 5.29
C LEU A 244 6.35 -20.92 6.43
N GLU A 245 7.44 -21.45 7.02
CA GLU A 245 7.36 -22.30 8.21
C GLU A 245 6.63 -21.60 9.36
N LYS A 246 6.88 -20.30 9.56
CA LYS A 246 6.22 -19.53 10.61
C LYS A 246 4.74 -19.31 10.35
N VAL A 247 4.36 -19.07 9.11
CA VAL A 247 2.95 -18.92 8.71
C VAL A 247 2.19 -20.24 8.89
N GLU A 248 2.82 -21.39 8.55
CA GLU A 248 2.24 -22.73 8.81
C GLU A 248 1.99 -22.95 10.30
N GLN A 249 2.97 -22.63 11.17
CA GLN A 249 2.77 -22.68 12.63
C GLN A 249 1.64 -21.77 13.12
N ILE A 250 1.45 -20.61 12.52
CA ILE A 250 0.33 -19.70 12.83
C ILE A 250 -0.99 -20.36 12.45
N ILE A 251 -1.08 -20.96 11.27
CA ILE A 251 -2.29 -21.66 10.79
C ILE A 251 -2.64 -22.84 11.73
N GLU A 252 -1.65 -23.64 12.11
CA GLU A 252 -1.82 -24.76 13.06
C GLU A 252 -2.34 -24.25 14.43
N LYS A 253 -1.74 -23.17 14.93
CA LYS A 253 -2.18 -22.54 16.18
C LYS A 253 -3.63 -22.06 16.13
N ILE A 254 -4.02 -21.39 15.03
CA ILE A 254 -5.40 -20.91 14.85
C ILE A 254 -6.38 -22.10 14.75
N ALA A 255 -5.99 -23.15 14.02
CA ALA A 255 -6.83 -24.35 13.89
C ALA A 255 -7.05 -25.07 15.23
N ALA A 256 -6.07 -25.02 16.15
CA ALA A 256 -6.14 -25.59 17.47
C ALA A 256 -6.74 -24.66 18.55
N ASP A 257 -7.13 -23.42 18.19
CA ASP A 257 -7.72 -22.48 19.13
C ASP A 257 -9.07 -23.00 19.64
N PRO A 258 -9.38 -22.90 20.96
CA PRO A 258 -10.63 -23.39 21.53
C PRO A 258 -11.87 -22.56 21.17
N GLU A 259 -11.72 -21.39 20.54
CA GLU A 259 -12.83 -20.58 20.07
C GLU A 259 -13.68 -21.32 19.02
N ASP A 260 -14.95 -20.93 18.92
CA ASP A 260 -15.87 -21.47 17.92
C ASP A 260 -15.34 -21.29 16.50
N GLU A 261 -15.61 -22.24 15.62
CA GLU A 261 -15.14 -22.25 14.23
C GLU A 261 -15.52 -20.96 13.49
N ASP A 262 -16.72 -20.44 13.70
CA ASP A 262 -17.20 -19.21 13.08
C ASP A 262 -16.35 -17.99 13.47
N VAL A 263 -15.83 -17.92 14.70
CA VAL A 263 -14.98 -16.83 15.20
C VAL A 263 -13.58 -16.91 14.56
N ARG A 264 -12.94 -18.09 14.59
CA ARG A 264 -11.57 -18.26 14.08
C ARG A 264 -11.46 -18.36 12.55
N ARG A 265 -12.57 -18.57 11.85
CA ARG A 265 -12.59 -18.82 10.39
C ARG A 265 -11.96 -17.69 9.58
N VAL A 266 -12.25 -16.43 9.91
CA VAL A 266 -11.73 -15.28 9.15
C VAL A 266 -10.21 -15.20 9.26
N GLU A 267 -9.65 -15.39 10.46
CA GLU A 267 -8.21 -15.41 10.67
C GLU A 267 -7.55 -16.59 9.94
N LEU A 268 -8.14 -17.78 10.03
CA LEU A 268 -7.62 -18.98 9.38
C LEU A 268 -7.57 -18.84 7.84
N GLU A 269 -8.64 -18.34 7.24
CA GLU A 269 -8.70 -18.09 5.80
C GLU A 269 -7.72 -17.01 5.35
N LEU A 270 -7.53 -15.95 6.15
CA LEU A 270 -6.56 -14.90 5.90
C LEU A 270 -5.13 -15.47 5.79
N TRP A 271 -4.70 -16.24 6.80
CA TRP A 271 -3.35 -16.77 6.84
C TRP A 271 -3.10 -17.84 5.78
N LYS A 272 -4.11 -18.63 5.39
CA LYS A 272 -4.02 -19.53 4.23
C LYS A 272 -3.80 -18.80 2.91
N LYS A 273 -4.46 -17.64 2.71
CA LYS A 273 -4.27 -16.81 1.51
C LYS A 273 -2.87 -16.18 1.49
N ILE A 274 -2.40 -15.70 2.65
CA ILE A 274 -1.04 -15.16 2.80
C ILE A 274 0.00 -16.24 2.49
N LEU A 275 -0.17 -17.46 3.03
CA LEU A 275 0.70 -18.60 2.73
C LEU A 275 0.77 -18.88 1.23
N GLY A 276 -0.37 -19.00 0.58
CA GLY A 276 -0.43 -19.27 -0.86
C GLY A 276 0.22 -18.18 -1.71
N MET A 277 0.02 -16.90 -1.36
CA MET A 277 0.66 -15.80 -2.07
C MET A 277 2.17 -15.76 -1.83
N ALA A 278 2.63 -15.99 -0.61
CA ALA A 278 4.05 -16.02 -0.27
C ALA A 278 4.78 -17.18 -0.96
N GLN A 279 4.18 -18.37 -1.01
CA GLN A 279 4.72 -19.53 -1.73
C GLN A 279 4.82 -19.27 -3.24
N LYS A 280 3.78 -18.69 -3.84
CA LYS A 280 3.72 -18.42 -5.27
C LYS A 280 4.65 -17.27 -5.68
N GLY A 281 4.66 -16.17 -4.92
CA GLY A 281 5.32 -14.94 -5.29
C GLY A 281 6.78 -14.85 -4.86
N ARG A 282 7.14 -15.41 -3.72
CA ARG A 282 8.50 -15.34 -3.10
C ARG A 282 9.12 -13.95 -3.23
N ARG A 283 8.34 -12.92 -2.87
CA ARG A 283 8.70 -11.52 -3.12
C ARG A 283 9.77 -11.02 -2.17
N THR A 284 10.85 -10.47 -2.73
CA THR A 284 11.98 -9.87 -2.03
C THR A 284 12.20 -8.43 -2.46
N GLY A 285 12.79 -7.62 -1.58
CA GLY A 285 13.23 -6.26 -1.85
C GLY A 285 14.68 -6.08 -1.38
N LEU A 286 15.64 -6.38 -2.24
CA LEU A 286 17.05 -6.09 -1.99
C LEU A 286 17.35 -4.68 -2.45
N GLY A 287 17.70 -3.80 -1.50
CA GLY A 287 18.00 -2.39 -1.73
C GLY A 287 19.37 -1.97 -1.27
N ILE A 288 19.59 -0.68 -1.25
CA ILE A 288 20.84 -0.03 -0.83
C ILE A 288 20.58 1.02 0.26
N THR A 289 21.61 1.31 1.05
CA THR A 289 21.64 2.42 2.02
C THR A 289 23.00 3.07 2.01
N ALA A 290 23.13 4.24 2.65
CA ALA A 290 24.38 5.01 2.75
C ALA A 290 24.97 5.43 1.39
N GLU A 291 24.15 5.78 0.41
CA GLU A 291 24.58 6.30 -0.88
C GLU A 291 25.32 7.64 -0.69
N GLY A 292 24.75 8.58 0.06
CA GLY A 292 25.39 9.86 0.36
C GLY A 292 26.74 9.70 1.07
N ASP A 293 26.84 8.77 2.02
CA ASP A 293 28.10 8.48 2.71
C ASP A 293 29.15 7.88 1.76
N MET A 294 28.72 7.00 0.86
CA MET A 294 29.58 6.43 -0.19
C MET A 294 30.13 7.52 -1.11
N LEU A 295 29.26 8.42 -1.60
CA LEU A 295 29.65 9.51 -2.49
C LEU A 295 30.65 10.45 -1.77
N ALA A 296 30.37 10.81 -0.53
CA ALA A 296 31.29 11.61 0.28
C ALA A 296 32.65 10.92 0.47
N ALA A 297 32.65 9.61 0.73
CA ALA A 297 33.88 8.81 0.87
C ALA A 297 34.69 8.71 -0.43
N LEU A 298 34.02 8.79 -1.58
CA LEU A 298 34.64 8.83 -2.92
C LEU A 298 35.08 10.24 -3.33
N GLY A 299 34.73 11.28 -2.56
CA GLY A 299 35.00 12.68 -2.91
C GLY A 299 34.08 13.22 -4.02
N LEU A 300 32.90 12.61 -4.19
CA LEU A 300 31.90 13.01 -5.18
C LEU A 300 30.83 13.90 -4.55
N VAL A 301 30.28 14.81 -5.35
CA VAL A 301 29.16 15.67 -4.93
C VAL A 301 27.84 14.99 -5.31
N TYR A 302 26.94 14.84 -4.34
CA TYR A 302 25.63 14.28 -4.57
C TYR A 302 24.84 15.10 -5.61
N GLY A 303 24.31 14.42 -6.63
CA GLY A 303 23.54 15.07 -7.71
C GLY A 303 24.38 15.78 -8.76
N SER A 304 25.72 15.62 -8.78
CA SER A 304 26.57 16.05 -9.91
C SER A 304 26.57 15.00 -11.02
N GLU A 305 26.92 15.47 -12.26
CA GLU A 305 27.16 14.57 -13.38
C GLU A 305 28.42 13.70 -13.17
#